data_e4d0042a845d515345379ca4282082f6
#
_entry.id   e4d0042a845d515345379ca4282082f6
#
_cell.length_a   1.000
_cell.length_b   1.000
_cell.length_c   1.000
_cell.angle_alpha   90.00
_cell.angle_beta   90.00
_cell.angle_gamma   90.00
#
_symmetry.space_group_name_H-M   'P 1'
#
loop_
_entity.id
_entity.type
_entity.pdbx_description
1 polymer ?
#
loop_
_entity_poly.entity_id
_entity_poly.type
_entity_poly.pdbx_seq_one_letter_code
_entity_poly.pdbx_strand_id
1 'polypeptide(L)'
;MKSIIRHAEKTIIRIASEYPAVLVTGARQTGKTTLLKKITEQKSVPYLSFDDPAEELSAKNDAKTFTEFHQAPFMFDEIQYVPELFRYLKIEIDKNRNTGMYFLTGSQQFHLMEAATESLSGRIGIVQLYPFSQRELRGDDFSEPFIPTREYLLERNSTFINAKTEFSIQKNWKSIHRGFFPEVALEKVTPNDFYANYLKTYIERDIRKLTQVADELQFMQFISVVASRTSQLVNYSDLADECSISEVTAKKWLSLLVTSGLVYLLKPYAVNVEKRVVKTPKLYFMDTGLAAYLTKWTNPEVMQNGAMAGAFFETYAVSEIIKSFANAGLEPPVYFYRDKDKIEIDLLIEQNGTIYPVEIKKTASPDSNDAKNFFITSRLKNVKIGQCIVLCNTSSIVSLSKNGVNALAVPIEFV
;
A
#
# COMPACT_ATOMS: atom_id res chain seq x y z
N MET A 1 -7.74 17.25 -18.72
CA MET A 1 -7.96 16.37 -17.55
C MET A 1 -7.34 17.00 -16.32
N LYS A 2 -8.03 17.10 -15.19
CA LYS A 2 -7.39 17.52 -13.93
C LYS A 2 -6.36 16.44 -13.54
N SER A 3 -5.08 16.79 -13.55
CA SER A 3 -4.03 15.92 -13.01
C SER A 3 -4.18 15.88 -11.49
N ILE A 4 -4.35 14.68 -10.92
CA ILE A 4 -4.33 14.51 -9.47
C ILE A 4 -2.88 14.59 -8.99
N ILE A 5 -2.67 15.39 -7.96
CA ILE A 5 -1.36 15.51 -7.32
C ILE A 5 -1.12 14.26 -6.48
N ARG A 6 0.00 13.56 -6.72
CA ARG A 6 0.42 12.43 -5.90
C ARG A 6 1.17 12.92 -4.68
N HIS A 7 0.78 12.46 -3.52
CA HIS A 7 1.45 12.83 -2.27
C HIS A 7 2.92 12.36 -2.22
N ALA A 8 3.21 11.22 -2.85
CA ALA A 8 4.58 10.71 -3.00
C ALA A 8 5.51 11.61 -3.84
N GLU A 9 4.99 12.59 -4.61
CA GLU A 9 5.79 13.50 -5.45
C GLU A 9 6.85 14.24 -4.63
N LYS A 10 6.46 14.84 -3.51
CA LYS A 10 7.37 15.57 -2.61
C LYS A 10 8.46 14.65 -2.05
N THR A 11 8.10 13.43 -1.68
CA THR A 11 9.02 12.41 -1.17
C THR A 11 10.03 11.98 -2.22
N ILE A 12 9.59 11.73 -3.45
CA ILE A 12 10.48 11.36 -4.56
C ILE A 12 11.47 12.50 -4.84
N ILE A 13 11.03 13.75 -4.86
CA ILE A 13 11.90 14.93 -5.07
C ILE A 13 12.93 15.04 -3.94
N ARG A 14 12.52 14.87 -2.68
CA ARG A 14 13.42 14.86 -1.52
C ARG A 14 14.46 13.74 -1.64
N ILE A 15 14.04 12.52 -1.89
CA ILE A 15 14.95 11.36 -2.04
C ILE A 15 15.92 11.58 -3.21
N ALA A 16 15.48 12.15 -4.33
CA ALA A 16 16.36 12.50 -5.46
C ALA A 16 17.39 13.59 -5.11
N SER A 17 17.16 14.40 -4.07
CA SER A 17 18.15 15.35 -3.57
C SER A 17 19.14 14.74 -2.56
N GLU A 18 18.84 13.57 -2.03
CA GLU A 18 19.64 12.87 -1.01
C GLU A 18 20.44 11.69 -1.60
N TYR A 19 19.90 11.01 -2.62
CA TYR A 19 20.48 9.79 -3.20
C TYR A 19 20.82 9.97 -4.69
N PRO A 20 21.88 9.28 -5.16
CA PRO A 20 22.21 9.25 -6.59
C PRO A 20 21.12 8.65 -7.47
N ALA A 21 20.42 7.63 -7.00
CA ALA A 21 19.33 7.00 -7.74
C ALA A 21 18.04 6.97 -6.91
N VAL A 22 16.90 7.07 -7.60
CA VAL A 22 15.56 6.87 -7.02
C VAL A 22 14.84 5.77 -7.79
N LEU A 23 14.33 4.78 -7.07
CA LEU A 23 13.49 3.71 -7.63
C LEU A 23 12.05 3.88 -7.15
N VAL A 24 11.12 4.07 -8.07
CA VAL A 24 9.68 4.03 -7.80
C VAL A 24 9.15 2.67 -8.18
N THR A 25 8.72 1.90 -7.18
CA THR A 25 8.19 0.55 -7.34
C THR A 25 6.72 0.48 -6.90
N GLY A 26 6.04 -0.62 -7.19
CA GLY A 26 4.62 -0.83 -6.83
C GLY A 26 3.87 -1.62 -7.90
N ALA A 27 2.61 -1.95 -7.61
CA ALA A 27 1.76 -2.72 -8.52
C ALA A 27 1.69 -2.07 -9.92
N ARG A 28 1.35 -2.88 -10.93
CA ARG A 28 1.09 -2.35 -12.28
C ARG A 28 -0.05 -1.34 -12.24
N GLN A 29 -0.01 -0.38 -13.17
CA GLN A 29 -1.07 0.63 -13.37
C GLN A 29 -1.35 1.55 -12.16
N THR A 30 -0.40 1.68 -11.21
CA THR A 30 -0.50 2.64 -10.10
C THR A 30 -0.04 4.05 -10.48
N GLY A 31 0.47 4.24 -11.70
CA GLY A 31 0.90 5.55 -12.22
C GLY A 31 2.37 5.90 -11.95
N LYS A 32 3.26 4.91 -11.74
CA LYS A 32 4.70 5.09 -11.50
C LYS A 32 5.37 5.92 -12.60
N THR A 33 5.28 5.45 -13.84
CA THR A 33 5.85 6.11 -15.02
C THR A 33 5.31 7.53 -15.18
N THR A 34 3.99 7.71 -15.04
CA THR A 34 3.33 9.02 -15.17
C THR A 34 3.85 10.01 -14.12
N LEU A 35 3.98 9.57 -12.87
CA LEU A 35 4.47 10.41 -11.78
C LEU A 35 5.94 10.78 -12.01
N LEU A 36 6.77 9.80 -12.33
CA LEU A 36 8.21 10.03 -12.47
C LEU A 36 8.51 10.88 -13.72
N LYS A 37 7.80 10.67 -14.85
CA LYS A 37 7.87 11.57 -16.02
C LYS A 37 7.52 13.01 -15.65
N LYS A 38 6.41 13.24 -14.95
CA LYS A 38 6.03 14.59 -14.50
C LYS A 38 7.15 15.29 -13.71
N ILE A 39 7.86 14.55 -12.84
CA ILE A 39 8.97 15.08 -12.04
C ILE A 39 10.21 15.37 -12.92
N THR A 40 10.52 14.46 -13.82
CA THR A 40 11.74 14.53 -14.65
C THR A 40 11.61 15.49 -15.82
N GLU A 41 10.43 15.63 -16.40
CA GLU A 41 10.15 16.61 -17.48
C GLU A 41 10.43 18.04 -17.04
N GLN A 42 10.11 18.40 -15.79
CA GLN A 42 10.41 19.72 -15.23
C GLN A 42 11.92 20.03 -15.20
N LYS A 43 12.77 19.00 -15.21
CA LYS A 43 14.23 19.10 -15.19
C LYS A 43 14.86 18.76 -16.54
N SER A 44 14.06 18.56 -17.59
CA SER A 44 14.51 18.13 -18.93
C SER A 44 15.37 16.85 -18.90
N VAL A 45 15.06 15.91 -18.01
CA VAL A 45 15.78 14.63 -17.91
C VAL A 45 15.32 13.71 -19.06
N PRO A 46 16.24 13.14 -19.85
CA PRO A 46 15.91 12.19 -20.90
C PRO A 46 15.24 10.92 -20.33
N TYR A 47 14.39 10.30 -21.16
CA TYR A 47 13.57 9.15 -20.81
C TYR A 47 13.70 8.03 -21.83
N LEU A 48 13.73 6.79 -21.32
CA LEU A 48 13.69 5.57 -22.12
C LEU A 48 12.89 4.50 -21.37
N SER A 49 12.15 3.66 -22.10
CA SER A 49 11.41 2.51 -21.54
C SER A 49 11.91 1.19 -22.11
N PHE A 50 12.16 0.23 -21.24
CA PHE A 50 12.49 -1.14 -21.62
C PHE A 50 11.24 -2.00 -21.96
N ASP A 51 10.04 -1.38 -22.03
CA ASP A 51 8.90 -1.98 -22.73
C ASP A 51 9.12 -1.98 -24.27
N ASP A 52 10.07 -1.17 -24.79
CA ASP A 52 10.53 -1.25 -26.16
C ASP A 52 11.54 -2.41 -26.32
N PRO A 53 11.21 -3.46 -27.10
CA PRO A 53 12.10 -4.61 -27.27
C PRO A 53 13.46 -4.27 -27.89
N ALA A 54 13.55 -3.21 -28.69
CA ALA A 54 14.80 -2.80 -29.29
C ALA A 54 15.75 -2.22 -28.24
N GLU A 55 15.24 -1.40 -27.35
CA GLU A 55 15.99 -0.82 -26.23
C GLU A 55 16.39 -1.88 -25.20
N GLU A 56 15.46 -2.80 -24.87
CA GLU A 56 15.73 -3.94 -24.02
C GLU A 56 16.88 -4.79 -24.57
N LEU A 57 16.81 -5.15 -25.85
CA LEU A 57 17.84 -5.97 -26.53
C LEU A 57 19.18 -5.26 -26.60
N SER A 58 19.18 -3.97 -26.93
CA SER A 58 20.38 -3.13 -26.98
C SER A 58 21.10 -3.10 -25.63
N ALA A 59 20.36 -2.83 -24.56
CA ALA A 59 20.90 -2.80 -23.20
C ALA A 59 21.39 -4.16 -22.70
N LYS A 60 20.73 -5.27 -23.06
CA LYS A 60 21.16 -6.63 -22.70
C LYS A 60 22.42 -7.06 -23.45
N ASN A 61 22.58 -6.69 -24.72
CA ASN A 61 23.73 -7.07 -25.52
C ASN A 61 25.02 -6.40 -25.05
N ASP A 62 24.97 -5.12 -24.70
CA ASP A 62 26.11 -4.38 -24.16
C ASP A 62 25.67 -3.27 -23.20
N ALA A 63 25.40 -3.68 -21.96
CA ALA A 63 24.96 -2.77 -20.90
C ALA A 63 26.01 -1.69 -20.57
N LYS A 64 27.30 -1.95 -20.83
CA LYS A 64 28.36 -0.98 -20.62
C LYS A 64 28.25 0.16 -21.60
N THR A 65 28.34 -0.13 -22.89
CA THR A 65 28.22 0.87 -23.95
C THR A 65 26.86 1.58 -23.88
N PHE A 66 25.79 0.84 -23.59
CA PHE A 66 24.47 1.42 -23.39
C PHE A 66 24.45 2.51 -22.30
N THR A 67 25.08 2.26 -21.13
CA THR A 67 25.18 3.24 -20.05
C THR A 67 26.05 4.44 -20.43
N GLU A 68 27.11 4.25 -21.21
CA GLU A 68 27.97 5.33 -21.70
C GLU A 68 27.24 6.31 -22.62
N PHE A 69 26.26 5.83 -23.40
CA PHE A 69 25.42 6.69 -24.27
C PHE A 69 24.22 7.30 -23.52
N HIS A 70 23.81 6.75 -22.41
CA HIS A 70 22.68 7.25 -21.60
C HIS A 70 23.16 7.84 -20.27
N GLN A 71 23.94 8.92 -20.40
CA GLN A 71 24.60 9.58 -19.26
C GLN A 71 23.58 10.26 -18.32
N ALA A 72 23.93 10.31 -17.03
CA ALA A 72 23.14 11.01 -16.01
C ALA A 72 23.03 12.54 -16.27
N PRO A 73 21.89 13.17 -15.95
CA PRO A 73 20.70 12.57 -15.37
C PRO A 73 19.85 11.84 -16.41
N PHE A 74 19.31 10.65 -16.05
CA PHE A 74 18.51 9.83 -16.97
C PHE A 74 17.38 9.09 -16.25
N MET A 75 16.22 8.90 -16.94
CA MET A 75 15.12 8.11 -16.45
C MET A 75 14.96 6.81 -17.24
N PHE A 76 15.09 5.67 -16.56
CA PHE A 76 14.82 4.33 -17.09
C PHE A 76 13.52 3.76 -16.54
N ASP A 77 12.59 3.44 -17.44
CA ASP A 77 11.31 2.85 -17.08
C ASP A 77 11.34 1.33 -17.28
N GLU A 78 10.66 0.58 -16.40
CA GLU A 78 10.58 -0.88 -16.40
C GLU A 78 11.98 -1.56 -16.36
N ILE A 79 12.88 -1.04 -15.53
CA ILE A 79 14.31 -1.47 -15.45
C ILE A 79 14.47 -2.95 -15.08
N GLN A 80 13.44 -3.63 -14.54
CA GLN A 80 13.50 -5.06 -14.25
C GLN A 80 13.72 -5.93 -15.50
N TYR A 81 13.51 -5.42 -16.69
CA TYR A 81 13.82 -6.15 -17.92
C TYR A 81 15.31 -6.23 -18.22
N VAL A 82 16.12 -5.34 -17.63
CA VAL A 82 17.58 -5.27 -17.81
C VAL A 82 18.29 -5.15 -16.45
N PRO A 83 18.21 -6.17 -15.57
CA PRO A 83 18.80 -6.10 -14.23
C PRO A 83 20.34 -5.92 -14.24
N GLU A 84 21.01 -6.32 -15.31
CA GLU A 84 22.47 -6.14 -15.49
C GLU A 84 22.87 -4.68 -15.47
N LEU A 85 21.96 -3.78 -15.87
CA LEU A 85 22.22 -2.34 -15.93
C LEU A 85 22.56 -1.75 -14.56
N PHE A 86 22.01 -2.28 -13.47
CA PHE A 86 22.31 -1.81 -12.11
C PHE A 86 23.81 -1.80 -11.79
N ARG A 87 24.57 -2.77 -12.30
CA ARG A 87 26.02 -2.84 -12.07
C ARG A 87 26.76 -1.68 -12.75
N TYR A 88 26.35 -1.31 -13.94
CA TYR A 88 26.93 -0.19 -14.68
C TYR A 88 26.51 1.16 -14.13
N LEU A 89 25.24 1.31 -13.74
CA LEU A 89 24.77 2.50 -13.04
C LEU A 89 25.57 2.72 -11.74
N LYS A 90 25.89 1.67 -11.00
CA LYS A 90 26.77 1.73 -9.82
C LYS A 90 28.14 2.33 -10.17
N ILE A 91 28.77 1.85 -11.26
CA ILE A 91 30.09 2.34 -11.69
C ILE A 91 30.02 3.85 -11.99
N GLU A 92 29.00 4.31 -12.69
CA GLU A 92 28.82 5.74 -12.99
C GLU A 92 28.53 6.57 -11.73
N ILE A 93 27.71 6.07 -10.83
CA ILE A 93 27.44 6.71 -9.53
C ILE A 93 28.72 6.84 -8.70
N ASP A 94 29.54 5.78 -8.63
CA ASP A 94 30.78 5.78 -7.84
C ASP A 94 31.84 6.73 -8.40
N LYS A 95 31.83 7.02 -9.71
CA LYS A 95 32.71 8.01 -10.34
C LYS A 95 32.33 9.45 -9.97
N ASN A 96 31.04 9.77 -10.00
CA ASN A 96 30.55 11.15 -9.95
C ASN A 96 29.96 11.55 -8.60
N ARG A 97 29.34 10.61 -7.86
CA ARG A 97 28.70 10.78 -6.54
C ARG A 97 27.70 11.94 -6.43
N ASN A 98 27.09 12.33 -7.55
CA ASN A 98 26.05 13.35 -7.55
C ASN A 98 24.71 12.74 -7.13
N THR A 99 23.82 13.55 -6.58
CA THR A 99 22.44 13.17 -6.28
C THR A 99 21.54 13.34 -7.51
N GLY A 100 20.44 12.58 -7.59
CA GLY A 100 19.45 12.69 -8.67
C GLY A 100 20.00 12.32 -10.06
N MET A 101 20.98 11.41 -10.12
CA MET A 101 21.55 10.95 -11.38
C MET A 101 20.59 10.05 -12.16
N TYR A 102 19.90 9.12 -11.46
CA TYR A 102 19.04 8.14 -12.13
C TYR A 102 17.67 8.07 -11.49
N PHE A 103 16.65 8.08 -12.34
CA PHE A 103 15.26 7.90 -11.99
C PHE A 103 14.77 6.58 -12.58
N LEU A 104 14.35 5.65 -11.73
CA LEU A 104 14.06 4.27 -12.12
C LEU A 104 12.63 3.92 -11.78
N THR A 105 11.94 3.17 -12.66
CA THR A 105 10.67 2.52 -12.32
C THR A 105 10.76 1.02 -12.50
N GLY A 106 9.89 0.31 -11.79
CA GLY A 106 9.70 -1.11 -12.02
C GLY A 106 8.47 -1.66 -11.31
N SER A 107 7.86 -2.67 -11.92
CA SER A 107 6.62 -3.30 -11.42
C SER A 107 6.83 -4.67 -10.78
N GLN A 108 7.95 -5.36 -11.08
CA GLN A 108 8.28 -6.68 -10.54
C GLN A 108 9.21 -6.51 -9.33
N GLN A 109 8.64 -6.31 -8.15
CA GLN A 109 9.41 -5.95 -6.95
C GLN A 109 10.48 -6.96 -6.54
N PHE A 110 10.25 -8.27 -6.67
CA PHE A 110 11.18 -9.27 -6.16
C PHE A 110 12.55 -9.22 -6.84
N HIS A 111 12.62 -9.45 -8.15
CA HIS A 111 13.89 -9.41 -8.91
C HIS A 111 14.50 -8.02 -8.95
N LEU A 112 13.65 -6.99 -9.00
CA LEU A 112 14.07 -5.61 -8.99
C LEU A 112 14.74 -5.24 -7.66
N MET A 113 14.16 -5.64 -6.53
CA MET A 113 14.71 -5.37 -5.20
C MET A 113 16.01 -6.13 -4.95
N GLU A 114 16.09 -7.38 -5.39
CA GLU A 114 17.31 -8.19 -5.30
C GLU A 114 18.45 -7.50 -6.08
N ALA A 115 18.26 -7.21 -7.35
CA ALA A 115 19.27 -6.57 -8.19
C ALA A 115 19.65 -5.16 -7.72
N ALA A 116 18.69 -4.35 -7.29
CA ALA A 116 18.91 -3.02 -6.75
C ALA A 116 19.69 -3.06 -5.42
N THR A 117 19.33 -3.98 -4.53
CA THR A 117 19.98 -4.13 -3.22
C THR A 117 21.40 -4.64 -3.36
N GLU A 118 21.65 -5.62 -4.21
CA GLU A 118 23.00 -6.15 -4.46
C GLU A 118 23.93 -5.11 -5.09
N SER A 119 23.40 -4.33 -6.05
CA SER A 119 24.24 -3.42 -6.85
C SER A 119 24.31 -2.01 -6.28
N LEU A 120 23.18 -1.43 -5.83
CA LEU A 120 23.07 -0.02 -5.45
C LEU A 120 22.84 0.23 -3.96
N SER A 121 23.20 -0.72 -3.08
CA SER A 121 23.07 -0.54 -1.63
C SER A 121 23.73 0.77 -1.16
N GLY A 122 22.98 1.60 -0.40
CA GLY A 122 23.42 2.92 0.06
C GLY A 122 23.48 4.02 -1.00
N ARG A 123 23.09 3.73 -2.26
CA ARG A 123 23.11 4.68 -3.39
C ARG A 123 21.73 4.94 -3.97
N ILE A 124 20.73 4.20 -3.54
CA ILE A 124 19.38 4.24 -4.09
C ILE A 124 18.37 4.47 -2.97
N GLY A 125 17.48 5.43 -3.18
CA GLY A 125 16.28 5.58 -2.38
C GLY A 125 15.10 4.91 -3.07
N ILE A 126 14.26 4.20 -2.30
CA ILE A 126 13.17 3.41 -2.82
C ILE A 126 11.85 3.98 -2.32
N VAL A 127 10.91 4.20 -3.26
CA VAL A 127 9.55 4.67 -2.96
C VAL A 127 8.54 3.67 -3.48
N GLN A 128 7.72 3.13 -2.59
CA GLN A 128 6.62 2.26 -2.98
C GLN A 128 5.38 3.09 -3.29
N LEU A 129 4.89 3.00 -4.52
CA LEU A 129 3.70 3.70 -4.98
C LEU A 129 2.50 2.76 -5.03
N TYR A 130 1.52 3.03 -4.18
CA TYR A 130 0.23 2.35 -4.18
C TYR A 130 -0.79 3.04 -5.12
N PRO A 131 -1.96 2.43 -5.39
CA PRO A 131 -3.10 3.15 -5.95
C PRO A 131 -3.39 4.45 -5.20
N PHE A 132 -4.21 5.34 -5.74
CA PHE A 132 -4.54 6.60 -5.07
C PHE A 132 -4.98 6.39 -3.62
N SER A 133 -4.67 7.35 -2.76
CA SER A 133 -5.36 7.48 -1.47
C SER A 133 -6.63 8.33 -1.63
N GLN A 134 -7.54 8.20 -0.67
CA GLN A 134 -8.74 9.03 -0.65
C GLN A 134 -8.40 10.52 -0.52
N ARG A 135 -7.32 10.85 0.23
CA ARG A 135 -6.83 12.23 0.35
C ARG A 135 -6.33 12.79 -0.98
N GLU A 136 -5.61 11.99 -1.78
CA GLU A 136 -5.18 12.40 -3.13
C GLU A 136 -6.40 12.67 -4.03
N LEU A 137 -7.43 11.81 -3.99
CA LEU A 137 -8.65 11.98 -4.78
C LEU A 137 -9.46 13.22 -4.38
N ARG A 138 -9.44 13.59 -3.11
CA ARG A 138 -10.07 14.84 -2.62
C ARG A 138 -9.24 16.08 -2.95
N GLY A 139 -7.96 15.92 -3.26
CA GLY A 139 -7.03 17.02 -3.44
C GLY A 139 -6.60 17.66 -2.11
N ASP A 140 -6.64 16.89 -1.02
CA ASP A 140 -6.18 17.35 0.30
C ASP A 140 -4.65 17.50 0.28
N ASP A 141 -4.15 18.51 0.99
CA ASP A 141 -2.70 18.63 1.25
C ASP A 141 -2.19 17.48 2.12
N PHE A 142 -0.93 17.12 1.88
CA PHE A 142 -0.24 16.08 2.62
C PHE A 142 1.05 16.64 3.21
N SER A 143 1.13 16.64 4.54
CA SER A 143 2.32 17.07 5.31
C SER A 143 2.97 15.89 6.02
N GLU A 144 2.17 15.00 6.60
CA GLU A 144 2.63 13.89 7.44
C GLU A 144 1.70 12.68 7.35
N PRO A 145 2.20 11.46 7.67
CA PRO A 145 1.39 10.25 7.72
C PRO A 145 0.37 10.31 8.87
N PHE A 146 -0.63 9.43 8.79
CA PHE A 146 -1.67 9.35 9.80
C PHE A 146 -1.12 8.81 11.13
N ILE A 147 -1.09 9.66 12.14
CA ILE A 147 -0.82 9.30 13.54
C ILE A 147 -1.81 10.07 14.39
N PRO A 148 -2.69 9.42 15.15
CA PRO A 148 -3.80 10.09 15.83
C PRO A 148 -3.34 10.80 17.11
N THR A 149 -2.36 11.69 16.99
CA THR A 149 -2.02 12.63 18.06
C THR A 149 -3.13 13.66 18.20
N ARG A 150 -3.17 14.34 19.34
CA ARG A 150 -4.16 15.39 19.54
C ARG A 150 -4.00 16.53 18.53
N GLU A 151 -2.77 16.88 18.25
CA GLU A 151 -2.40 17.94 17.30
C GLU A 151 -2.87 17.60 15.90
N TYR A 152 -2.56 16.38 15.42
CA TYR A 152 -2.99 15.88 14.12
C TYR A 152 -4.53 15.89 13.99
N LEU A 153 -5.24 15.37 15.00
CA LEU A 153 -6.71 15.31 14.97
C LEU A 153 -7.35 16.70 14.95
N LEU A 154 -6.79 17.68 15.67
CA LEU A 154 -7.28 19.05 15.66
C LEU A 154 -7.05 19.74 14.31
N GLU A 155 -5.87 19.56 13.70
CA GLU A 155 -5.54 20.09 12.37
C GLU A 155 -6.47 19.50 11.31
N ARG A 156 -6.64 18.17 11.29
CA ARG A 156 -7.54 17.50 10.35
C ARG A 156 -8.99 17.93 10.53
N ASN A 157 -9.46 18.08 11.75
CA ASN A 157 -10.80 18.57 12.03
C ASN A 157 -11.00 20.00 11.49
N SER A 158 -10.04 20.87 11.69
CA SER A 158 -10.08 22.25 11.14
C SER A 158 -10.10 22.24 9.61
N THR A 159 -9.24 21.44 8.99
CA THR A 159 -9.19 21.29 7.52
C THR A 159 -10.51 20.77 6.96
N PHE A 160 -11.09 19.77 7.61
CA PHE A 160 -12.35 19.16 7.20
C PHE A 160 -13.55 20.12 7.27
N ILE A 161 -13.63 20.89 8.37
CA ILE A 161 -14.67 21.92 8.55
C ILE A 161 -14.50 23.04 7.53
N ASN A 162 -13.28 23.55 7.32
CA ASN A 162 -13.01 24.67 6.42
C ASN A 162 -13.24 24.31 4.95
N ALA A 163 -12.92 23.08 4.55
CA ALA A 163 -13.15 22.60 3.19
C ALA A 163 -14.65 22.42 2.85
N LYS A 164 -15.56 22.54 3.84
CA LYS A 164 -16.99 22.21 3.69
C LYS A 164 -17.18 20.84 3.03
N THR A 165 -16.30 19.89 3.35
CA THR A 165 -16.31 18.56 2.77
C THR A 165 -17.62 17.89 3.16
N GLU A 166 -18.45 17.59 2.17
CA GLU A 166 -19.71 16.92 2.40
C GLU A 166 -19.41 15.46 2.79
N PHE A 167 -19.65 15.14 4.05
CA PHE A 167 -19.60 13.79 4.55
C PHE A 167 -20.71 12.95 3.91
N SER A 168 -20.36 11.79 3.37
CA SER A 168 -21.35 10.88 2.81
C SER A 168 -20.89 9.43 2.90
N ILE A 169 -21.61 8.66 3.67
CA ILE A 169 -21.41 7.20 3.80
C ILE A 169 -21.50 6.53 2.43
N GLN A 170 -22.45 6.95 1.60
CA GLN A 170 -22.64 6.41 0.26
C GLN A 170 -21.42 6.70 -0.64
N LYS A 171 -20.81 7.89 -0.54
CA LYS A 171 -19.58 8.22 -1.28
C LYS A 171 -18.43 7.32 -0.85
N ASN A 172 -18.28 7.07 0.46
CA ASN A 172 -17.26 6.16 0.98
C ASN A 172 -17.44 4.74 0.42
N TRP A 173 -18.65 4.19 0.50
CA TRP A 173 -18.90 2.84 -0.01
C TRP A 173 -18.78 2.73 -1.54
N LYS A 174 -19.15 3.78 -2.29
CA LYS A 174 -18.85 3.85 -3.71
C LYS A 174 -17.35 3.79 -3.99
N SER A 175 -16.54 4.53 -3.24
CA SER A 175 -15.09 4.52 -3.39
C SER A 175 -14.49 3.18 -2.99
N ILE A 176 -14.92 2.58 -1.87
CA ILE A 176 -14.49 1.26 -1.41
C ILE A 176 -14.80 0.18 -2.45
N HIS A 177 -15.99 0.20 -3.03
CA HIS A 177 -16.41 -0.76 -4.06
C HIS A 177 -15.67 -0.54 -5.39
N ARG A 178 -15.50 0.72 -5.82
CA ARG A 178 -14.85 1.08 -7.08
C ARG A 178 -13.35 0.80 -7.05
N GLY A 179 -12.70 1.04 -5.90
CA GLY A 179 -11.26 0.97 -5.74
C GLY A 179 -10.53 2.25 -6.15
N PHE A 180 -9.22 2.19 -6.10
CA PHE A 180 -8.33 3.35 -6.10
C PHE A 180 -7.26 3.31 -7.19
N PHE A 181 -7.26 2.31 -8.07
CA PHE A 181 -6.42 2.34 -9.27
C PHE A 181 -6.76 3.56 -10.14
N PRO A 182 -5.78 4.26 -10.73
CA PRO A 182 -6.02 5.50 -11.45
C PRO A 182 -7.14 5.47 -12.47
N GLU A 183 -7.22 4.44 -13.29
CA GLU A 183 -8.21 4.35 -14.37
C GLU A 183 -9.65 4.23 -13.85
N VAL A 184 -9.87 3.50 -12.75
CA VAL A 184 -11.20 3.37 -12.13
C VAL A 184 -11.49 4.53 -11.20
N ALA A 185 -10.52 5.01 -10.44
CA ALA A 185 -10.71 6.15 -9.54
C ALA A 185 -11.06 7.43 -10.27
N LEU A 186 -10.52 7.62 -11.49
CA LEU A 186 -10.81 8.73 -12.39
C LEU A 186 -12.01 8.47 -13.31
N GLU A 187 -12.74 7.38 -13.11
CA GLU A 187 -13.96 7.01 -13.86
C GLU A 187 -13.76 6.90 -15.38
N LYS A 188 -12.55 6.56 -15.83
CA LYS A 188 -12.23 6.36 -17.24
C LYS A 188 -12.70 5.00 -17.77
N VAL A 189 -12.69 3.99 -16.89
CA VAL A 189 -13.10 2.61 -17.20
C VAL A 189 -13.99 2.10 -16.07
N THR A 190 -14.95 1.24 -16.39
CA THR A 190 -15.77 0.61 -15.36
C THR A 190 -14.92 -0.32 -14.48
N PRO A 191 -15.21 -0.46 -13.17
CA PRO A 191 -14.46 -1.35 -12.30
C PRO A 191 -14.42 -2.78 -12.80
N ASN A 192 -15.55 -3.28 -13.31
CA ASN A 192 -15.64 -4.66 -13.81
C ASN A 192 -14.70 -4.90 -15.00
N ASP A 193 -14.71 -4.02 -16.00
CA ASP A 193 -13.85 -4.15 -17.18
C ASP A 193 -12.38 -3.97 -16.82
N PHE A 194 -12.09 -3.02 -15.94
CA PHE A 194 -10.73 -2.77 -15.48
C PHE A 194 -10.15 -3.99 -14.78
N TYR A 195 -10.82 -4.50 -13.73
CA TYR A 195 -10.26 -5.59 -12.92
C TYR A 195 -10.23 -6.92 -13.68
N ALA A 196 -11.18 -7.18 -14.58
CA ALA A 196 -11.13 -8.34 -15.47
C ALA A 196 -9.86 -8.31 -16.33
N ASN A 197 -9.58 -7.21 -17.00
CA ASN A 197 -8.39 -7.05 -17.84
C ASN A 197 -7.10 -6.99 -17.02
N TYR A 198 -7.12 -6.32 -15.87
CA TYR A 198 -5.99 -6.24 -14.96
C TYR A 198 -5.52 -7.64 -14.51
N LEU A 199 -6.44 -8.48 -14.04
CA LEU A 199 -6.11 -9.83 -13.60
C LEU A 199 -5.59 -10.70 -14.74
N LYS A 200 -6.22 -10.63 -15.92
CA LYS A 200 -5.78 -11.37 -17.10
C LYS A 200 -4.33 -10.98 -17.47
N THR A 201 -4.05 -9.68 -17.59
CA THR A 201 -2.71 -9.20 -17.97
C THR A 201 -1.67 -9.41 -16.89
N TYR A 202 -2.04 -9.30 -15.60
CA TYR A 202 -1.17 -9.56 -14.46
C TYR A 202 -0.75 -11.03 -14.40
N ILE A 203 -1.70 -11.95 -14.59
CA ILE A 203 -1.43 -13.40 -14.60
C ILE A 203 -0.55 -13.76 -15.78
N GLU A 204 -0.90 -13.31 -16.98
CA GLU A 204 -0.15 -13.64 -18.20
C GLU A 204 1.30 -13.14 -18.13
N ARG A 205 1.54 -11.93 -17.65
CA ARG A 205 2.89 -11.32 -17.68
C ARG A 205 3.74 -11.65 -16.46
N ASP A 206 3.18 -11.53 -15.26
CA ASP A 206 4.00 -11.54 -14.05
C ASP A 206 4.01 -12.92 -13.39
N ILE A 207 2.87 -13.57 -13.27
CA ILE A 207 2.78 -14.85 -12.55
C ILE A 207 3.39 -15.99 -13.36
N ARG A 208 3.13 -16.08 -14.66
CA ARG A 208 3.75 -17.12 -15.50
C ARG A 208 5.29 -17.05 -15.48
N LYS A 209 5.85 -15.84 -15.54
CA LYS A 209 7.31 -15.65 -15.51
C LYS A 209 7.92 -16.00 -14.15
N LEU A 210 7.22 -15.74 -13.05
CA LEU A 210 7.77 -15.89 -11.70
C LEU A 210 7.62 -17.31 -11.12
N THR A 211 6.64 -18.09 -11.56
CA THR A 211 6.27 -19.31 -10.85
C THR A 211 6.25 -20.58 -11.69
N GLN A 212 6.37 -20.49 -13.01
CA GLN A 212 6.06 -21.65 -13.89
C GLN A 212 4.69 -22.26 -13.51
N VAL A 213 3.71 -21.41 -13.16
CA VAL A 213 2.37 -21.87 -12.79
C VAL A 213 1.78 -22.61 -13.96
N ALA A 214 1.68 -23.93 -13.82
CA ALA A 214 1.08 -24.79 -14.82
C ALA A 214 -0.44 -24.61 -14.89
N ASP A 215 -1.05 -24.10 -13.79
CA ASP A 215 -2.49 -23.96 -13.67
C ASP A 215 -2.90 -22.52 -13.28
N GLU A 216 -3.29 -21.75 -14.30
CA GLU A 216 -3.79 -20.38 -14.14
C GLU A 216 -5.14 -20.35 -13.41
N LEU A 217 -5.95 -21.38 -13.58
CA LEU A 217 -7.27 -21.46 -12.95
C LEU A 217 -7.12 -21.61 -11.44
N GLN A 218 -6.19 -22.46 -10.98
CA GLN A 218 -5.90 -22.60 -9.55
C GLN A 218 -5.36 -21.31 -8.95
N PHE A 219 -4.50 -20.57 -9.67
CA PHE A 219 -4.01 -19.30 -9.20
C PHE A 219 -5.12 -18.24 -9.14
N MET A 220 -6.03 -18.20 -10.11
CA MET A 220 -7.22 -17.33 -10.06
C MET A 220 -8.14 -17.66 -8.89
N GLN A 221 -8.35 -18.96 -8.63
CA GLN A 221 -9.09 -19.41 -7.45
C GLN A 221 -8.38 -18.96 -6.17
N PHE A 222 -7.05 -19.15 -6.10
CA PHE A 222 -6.25 -18.74 -4.94
C PHE A 222 -6.36 -17.25 -4.66
N ILE A 223 -6.21 -16.37 -5.65
CA ILE A 223 -6.38 -14.91 -5.45
C ILE A 223 -7.79 -14.59 -4.92
N SER A 224 -8.82 -15.26 -5.44
CA SER A 224 -10.21 -15.04 -5.00
C SER A 224 -10.43 -15.50 -3.56
N VAL A 225 -9.85 -16.66 -3.17
CA VAL A 225 -9.86 -17.15 -1.79
C VAL A 225 -9.11 -16.19 -0.87
N VAL A 226 -7.93 -15.73 -1.27
CA VAL A 226 -7.16 -14.72 -0.52
C VAL A 226 -7.96 -13.42 -0.35
N ALA A 227 -8.70 -12.98 -1.38
CA ALA A 227 -9.54 -11.79 -1.27
C ALA A 227 -10.70 -11.96 -0.27
N SER A 228 -11.30 -13.15 -0.21
CA SER A 228 -12.35 -13.46 0.77
C SER A 228 -11.83 -13.49 2.22
N ARG A 229 -10.53 -13.58 2.42
CA ARG A 229 -9.85 -13.60 3.72
C ARG A 229 -9.24 -12.24 4.11
N THR A 230 -9.54 -11.17 3.36
CA THR A 230 -9.07 -9.82 3.76
C THR A 230 -9.54 -9.47 5.18
N SER A 231 -8.69 -8.80 5.98
CA SER A 231 -8.88 -8.50 7.40
C SER A 231 -8.86 -9.73 8.34
N GLN A 232 -8.40 -10.90 7.86
CA GLN A 232 -8.33 -12.11 8.67
C GLN A 232 -6.89 -12.59 8.88
N LEU A 233 -6.68 -13.42 9.91
CA LEU A 233 -5.40 -14.10 10.12
C LEU A 233 -5.13 -15.07 8.99
N VAL A 234 -3.90 -15.09 8.49
CA VAL A 234 -3.47 -16.02 7.43
C VAL A 234 -3.46 -17.45 7.99
N ASN A 235 -4.19 -18.34 7.34
CA ASN A 235 -4.07 -19.78 7.56
C ASN A 235 -3.65 -20.44 6.25
N TYR A 236 -2.39 -20.86 6.16
CA TYR A 236 -1.84 -21.46 4.93
C TYR A 236 -2.45 -22.82 4.60
N SER A 237 -2.81 -23.62 5.61
CA SER A 237 -3.48 -24.89 5.41
C SER A 237 -4.85 -24.69 4.77
N ASP A 238 -5.69 -23.80 5.35
CA ASP A 238 -7.02 -23.51 4.80
C ASP A 238 -6.93 -22.97 3.37
N LEU A 239 -5.97 -22.05 3.09
CA LEU A 239 -5.75 -21.53 1.74
C LEU A 239 -5.34 -22.64 0.75
N ALA A 240 -4.52 -23.59 1.20
CA ALA A 240 -4.07 -24.70 0.39
C ALA A 240 -5.19 -25.67 0.08
N ASP A 241 -5.97 -26.03 1.10
CA ASP A 241 -7.09 -27.00 0.99
C ASP A 241 -8.20 -26.47 0.07
N GLU A 242 -8.61 -25.19 0.25
CA GLU A 242 -9.64 -24.55 -0.59
C GLU A 242 -9.25 -24.45 -2.08
N CYS A 243 -7.93 -24.42 -2.38
CA CYS A 243 -7.41 -24.32 -3.75
C CYS A 243 -6.84 -25.63 -4.28
N SER A 244 -6.88 -26.72 -3.53
CA SER A 244 -6.31 -28.02 -3.90
C SER A 244 -4.82 -27.93 -4.29
N ILE A 245 -4.04 -27.17 -3.50
CA ILE A 245 -2.58 -26.97 -3.66
C ILE A 245 -1.83 -27.34 -2.37
N SER A 246 -0.51 -27.41 -2.43
CA SER A 246 0.30 -27.60 -1.20
C SER A 246 0.41 -26.31 -0.39
N GLU A 247 0.61 -26.41 0.94
CA GLU A 247 0.92 -25.24 1.78
C GLU A 247 2.17 -24.49 1.30
N VAL A 248 3.17 -25.17 0.77
CA VAL A 248 4.38 -24.58 0.19
C VAL A 248 4.01 -23.71 -1.00
N THR A 249 3.12 -24.19 -1.86
CA THR A 249 2.59 -23.43 -2.99
C THR A 249 1.78 -22.24 -2.52
N ALA A 250 0.90 -22.39 -1.52
CA ALA A 250 0.11 -21.31 -0.94
C ALA A 250 1.00 -20.20 -0.37
N LYS A 251 2.06 -20.56 0.38
CA LYS A 251 3.07 -19.62 0.89
C LYS A 251 3.78 -18.87 -0.24
N LYS A 252 4.22 -19.58 -1.27
CA LYS A 252 4.89 -19.00 -2.43
C LYS A 252 3.94 -18.03 -3.18
N TRP A 253 2.71 -18.43 -3.43
CA TRP A 253 1.75 -17.58 -4.15
C TRP A 253 1.32 -16.35 -3.33
N LEU A 254 1.11 -16.50 -2.01
CA LEU A 254 0.83 -15.35 -1.16
C LEU A 254 2.02 -14.38 -1.13
N SER A 255 3.25 -14.89 -1.06
CA SER A 255 4.46 -14.06 -1.14
C SER A 255 4.53 -13.25 -2.44
N LEU A 256 4.08 -13.81 -3.57
CA LEU A 256 3.99 -13.08 -4.85
C LEU A 256 2.98 -11.93 -4.78
N LEU A 257 1.81 -12.15 -4.18
CA LEU A 257 0.80 -11.09 -4.01
C LEU A 257 1.30 -9.97 -3.10
N VAL A 258 2.09 -10.31 -2.08
CA VAL A 258 2.73 -9.33 -1.18
C VAL A 258 3.80 -8.54 -1.92
N THR A 259 4.72 -9.22 -2.60
CA THR A 259 5.83 -8.57 -3.31
C THR A 259 5.37 -7.76 -4.52
N SER A 260 4.21 -8.09 -5.11
CA SER A 260 3.60 -7.26 -6.15
C SER A 260 2.80 -6.06 -5.62
N GLY A 261 2.72 -5.90 -4.30
CA GLY A 261 2.02 -4.78 -3.67
C GLY A 261 0.49 -4.85 -3.73
N LEU A 262 -0.08 -6.03 -4.02
CA LEU A 262 -1.52 -6.26 -4.03
C LEU A 262 -2.07 -6.58 -2.64
N VAL A 263 -1.24 -7.22 -1.82
CA VAL A 263 -1.57 -7.67 -0.46
C VAL A 263 -0.54 -7.13 0.53
N TYR A 264 -0.99 -6.75 1.69
CA TYR A 264 -0.17 -6.40 2.84
C TYR A 264 -0.39 -7.39 3.96
N LEU A 265 0.68 -7.82 4.63
CA LEU A 265 0.63 -8.68 5.80
C LEU A 265 0.93 -7.86 7.05
N LEU A 266 -0.11 -7.53 7.80
CA LEU A 266 -0.02 -6.83 9.07
C LEU A 266 0.46 -7.78 10.17
N LYS A 267 1.61 -7.46 10.77
CA LYS A 267 2.23 -8.28 11.82
C LYS A 267 1.55 -8.04 13.17
N PRO A 268 1.52 -9.05 14.05
CA PRO A 268 1.05 -8.84 15.41
C PRO A 268 2.07 -8.03 16.23
N TYR A 269 1.57 -7.20 17.12
CA TYR A 269 2.40 -6.50 18.10
C TYR A 269 2.88 -7.47 19.18
N ALA A 270 4.16 -7.41 19.49
CA ALA A 270 4.74 -8.04 20.68
C ALA A 270 5.88 -7.15 21.18
N VAL A 271 6.02 -7.02 22.49
CA VAL A 271 7.10 -6.26 23.11
C VAL A 271 8.48 -6.84 22.71
N ASN A 272 8.57 -8.17 22.62
CA ASN A 272 9.77 -8.83 22.10
C ASN A 272 9.68 -8.91 20.56
N VAL A 273 10.64 -8.27 19.89
CA VAL A 273 10.71 -8.18 18.41
C VAL A 273 10.76 -9.58 17.76
N GLU A 274 11.48 -10.54 18.33
CA GLU A 274 11.53 -11.92 17.81
C GLU A 274 10.14 -12.56 17.74
N LYS A 275 9.28 -12.29 18.74
CA LYS A 275 7.91 -12.79 18.76
C LYS A 275 6.98 -12.11 17.75
N ARG A 276 7.34 -10.91 17.24
CA ARG A 276 6.61 -10.24 16.13
C ARG A 276 6.80 -10.98 14.81
N VAL A 277 7.95 -11.61 14.61
CA VAL A 277 8.30 -12.27 13.34
C VAL A 277 7.64 -13.64 13.19
N VAL A 278 7.42 -14.34 14.31
CA VAL A 278 6.99 -15.76 14.30
C VAL A 278 5.46 -15.94 14.35
N LYS A 279 4.70 -14.89 14.70
CA LYS A 279 3.24 -15.00 14.82
C LYS A 279 2.54 -14.77 13.49
N THR A 280 1.39 -15.43 13.33
CA THR A 280 0.51 -15.34 12.14
C THR A 280 0.07 -13.89 11.87
N PRO A 281 0.32 -13.34 10.68
CA PRO A 281 -0.13 -12.00 10.31
C PRO A 281 -1.61 -11.97 9.93
N LYS A 282 -2.21 -10.77 9.93
CA LYS A 282 -3.46 -10.48 9.23
C LYS A 282 -3.19 -10.08 7.78
N LEU A 283 -4.10 -10.41 6.90
CA LEU A 283 -4.02 -10.15 5.46
C LEU A 283 -4.94 -8.98 5.08
N TYR A 284 -4.41 -8.03 4.27
CA TYR A 284 -5.20 -6.93 3.72
C TYR A 284 -4.89 -6.73 2.23
N PHE A 285 -5.95 -6.59 1.42
CA PHE A 285 -5.77 -6.11 0.05
C PHE A 285 -5.47 -4.60 0.06
N MET A 286 -4.52 -4.15 -0.78
CA MET A 286 -4.16 -2.74 -0.89
C MET A 286 -5.10 -1.94 -1.80
N ASP A 287 -6.01 -2.64 -2.47
CA ASP A 287 -7.11 -2.05 -3.23
C ASP A 287 -8.42 -2.80 -2.96
N THR A 288 -9.38 -2.10 -2.39
CA THR A 288 -10.68 -2.69 -2.02
C THR A 288 -11.55 -3.00 -3.22
N GLY A 289 -11.39 -2.30 -4.33
CA GLY A 289 -12.14 -2.56 -5.57
C GLY A 289 -11.70 -3.88 -6.22
N LEU A 290 -10.39 -4.16 -6.21
CA LEU A 290 -9.88 -5.47 -6.65
C LEU A 290 -10.44 -6.61 -5.79
N ALA A 291 -10.43 -6.43 -4.46
CA ALA A 291 -11.00 -7.42 -3.54
C ALA A 291 -12.51 -7.59 -3.76
N ALA A 292 -13.26 -6.52 -3.99
CA ALA A 292 -14.69 -6.55 -4.29
C ALA A 292 -14.99 -7.32 -5.60
N TYR A 293 -14.20 -7.06 -6.64
CA TYR A 293 -14.32 -7.76 -7.92
C TYR A 293 -14.08 -9.28 -7.77
N LEU A 294 -13.01 -9.65 -7.06
CA LEU A 294 -12.63 -11.05 -6.82
C LEU A 294 -13.68 -11.80 -6.01
N THR A 295 -14.30 -11.14 -5.04
CA THR A 295 -15.34 -11.72 -4.17
C THR A 295 -16.77 -11.49 -4.67
N LYS A 296 -16.91 -10.96 -5.91
CA LYS A 296 -18.19 -10.83 -6.62
C LYS A 296 -19.22 -9.90 -5.97
N TRP A 297 -18.77 -8.87 -5.27
CA TRP A 297 -19.66 -7.80 -4.82
C TRP A 297 -19.99 -6.89 -6.00
N THR A 298 -21.26 -6.93 -6.46
CA THR A 298 -21.67 -6.33 -7.73
C THR A 298 -21.97 -4.82 -7.64
N ASN A 299 -22.30 -4.34 -6.47
CA ASN A 299 -22.57 -2.92 -6.24
C ASN A 299 -22.28 -2.49 -4.79
N PRO A 300 -22.09 -1.20 -4.53
CA PRO A 300 -21.71 -0.69 -3.21
C PRO A 300 -22.79 -0.91 -2.14
N GLU A 301 -24.07 -0.89 -2.47
CA GLU A 301 -25.18 -1.07 -1.52
C GLU A 301 -25.22 -2.51 -0.98
N VAL A 302 -25.06 -3.50 -1.88
CA VAL A 302 -25.00 -4.92 -1.49
C VAL A 302 -23.74 -5.18 -0.65
N MET A 303 -22.63 -4.58 -1.02
CA MET A 303 -21.37 -4.70 -0.28
C MET A 303 -21.46 -4.09 1.14
N GLN A 304 -22.05 -2.89 1.26
CA GLN A 304 -22.23 -2.19 2.55
C GLN A 304 -23.05 -3.01 3.55
N ASN A 305 -24.06 -3.75 3.07
CA ASN A 305 -24.99 -4.54 3.89
C ASN A 305 -24.62 -6.02 3.95
N GLY A 306 -23.59 -6.44 3.20
CA GLY A 306 -23.17 -7.83 3.11
C GLY A 306 -22.36 -8.32 4.30
N ALA A 307 -22.15 -9.63 4.37
CA ALA A 307 -21.42 -10.29 5.45
C ALA A 307 -19.96 -9.80 5.58
N MET A 308 -19.33 -9.37 4.48
CA MET A 308 -17.95 -8.88 4.47
C MET A 308 -17.83 -7.36 4.67
N ALA A 309 -18.92 -6.63 4.90
CA ALA A 309 -18.89 -5.17 5.00
C ALA A 309 -17.90 -4.65 6.07
N GLY A 310 -17.80 -5.31 7.23
CA GLY A 310 -16.82 -4.99 8.26
C GLY A 310 -15.39 -5.17 7.75
N ALA A 311 -15.09 -6.32 7.13
CA ALA A 311 -13.78 -6.64 6.59
C ALA A 311 -13.35 -5.66 5.48
N PHE A 312 -14.27 -5.25 4.61
CA PHE A 312 -13.97 -4.25 3.57
C PHE A 312 -13.70 -2.86 4.16
N PHE A 313 -14.46 -2.44 5.15
CA PHE A 313 -14.24 -1.16 5.79
C PHE A 313 -12.91 -1.13 6.56
N GLU A 314 -12.59 -2.22 7.27
CA GLU A 314 -11.30 -2.38 7.94
C GLU A 314 -10.14 -2.41 6.94
N THR A 315 -10.27 -3.16 5.84
CA THR A 315 -9.29 -3.20 4.74
C THR A 315 -9.06 -1.82 4.15
N TYR A 316 -10.12 -1.06 3.91
CA TYR A 316 -10.03 0.32 3.43
C TYR A 316 -9.25 1.19 4.41
N ALA A 317 -9.63 1.22 5.68
CA ALA A 317 -8.96 2.05 6.69
C ALA A 317 -7.47 1.70 6.84
N VAL A 318 -7.15 0.40 6.94
CA VAL A 318 -5.76 -0.06 7.05
C VAL A 318 -4.96 0.29 5.79
N SER A 319 -5.53 0.10 4.60
CA SER A 319 -4.84 0.45 3.34
C SER A 319 -4.57 1.95 3.23
N GLU A 320 -5.50 2.82 3.64
CA GLU A 320 -5.29 4.28 3.63
C GLU A 320 -4.21 4.70 4.62
N ILE A 321 -4.18 4.11 5.82
CA ILE A 321 -3.10 4.37 6.79
C ILE A 321 -1.75 3.95 6.22
N ILE A 322 -1.63 2.75 5.64
CA ILE A 322 -0.39 2.28 5.01
C ILE A 322 0.06 3.21 3.88
N LYS A 323 -0.87 3.63 3.01
CA LYS A 323 -0.58 4.59 1.92
C LYS A 323 -0.07 5.92 2.46
N SER A 324 -0.58 6.40 3.60
CA SER A 324 -0.12 7.65 4.20
C SER A 324 1.38 7.60 4.58
N PHE A 325 1.82 6.49 5.17
CA PHE A 325 3.25 6.27 5.46
C PHE A 325 4.09 6.10 4.20
N ALA A 326 3.63 5.29 3.25
CA ALA A 326 4.34 5.08 1.98
C ALA A 326 4.51 6.38 1.19
N ASN A 327 3.50 7.25 1.16
CA ASN A 327 3.56 8.57 0.55
C ASN A 327 4.59 9.50 1.23
N ALA A 328 4.84 9.32 2.52
CA ALA A 328 5.92 10.00 3.25
C ALA A 328 7.32 9.37 3.04
N GLY A 329 7.39 8.22 2.35
CA GLY A 329 8.61 7.44 2.18
C GLY A 329 9.04 6.70 3.44
N LEU A 330 8.09 6.35 4.31
CA LEU A 330 8.31 5.67 5.57
C LEU A 330 7.74 4.25 5.53
N GLU A 331 8.42 3.31 6.20
CA GLU A 331 7.84 2.02 6.50
C GLU A 331 6.73 2.20 7.55
N PRO A 332 5.51 1.65 7.32
CA PRO A 332 4.41 1.82 8.26
C PRO A 332 4.68 1.12 9.60
N PRO A 333 4.79 1.85 10.72
CA PRO A 333 5.02 1.25 12.03
C PRO A 333 3.72 0.75 12.66
N VAL A 334 3.03 -0.13 11.93
CA VAL A 334 1.68 -0.61 12.23
C VAL A 334 1.65 -2.10 12.55
N TYR A 335 0.82 -2.46 13.52
CA TYR A 335 0.65 -3.81 14.00
C TYR A 335 -0.82 -4.02 14.41
N PHE A 336 -1.28 -5.27 14.53
CA PHE A 336 -2.49 -5.57 15.29
C PHE A 336 -2.11 -6.17 16.65
N TYR A 337 -3.02 -6.12 17.62
CA TYR A 337 -2.83 -6.77 18.90
C TYR A 337 -3.94 -7.77 19.18
N ARG A 338 -3.56 -8.98 19.57
CA ARG A 338 -4.51 -10.00 20.00
C ARG A 338 -3.92 -10.74 21.17
N ASP A 339 -4.69 -10.82 22.26
CA ASP A 339 -4.27 -11.51 23.48
C ASP A 339 -4.63 -13.01 23.45
N LYS A 340 -4.27 -13.71 24.52
CA LYS A 340 -4.57 -15.15 24.70
C LYS A 340 -6.08 -15.42 24.80
N ASP A 341 -6.86 -14.46 25.25
CA ASP A 341 -8.31 -14.55 25.40
C ASP A 341 -9.03 -14.18 24.10
N LYS A 342 -8.28 -14.02 22.99
CA LYS A 342 -8.74 -13.63 21.65
C LYS A 342 -9.36 -12.24 21.59
N ILE A 343 -9.14 -11.39 22.60
CA ILE A 343 -9.53 -9.99 22.55
C ILE A 343 -8.51 -9.26 21.67
N GLU A 344 -9.03 -8.44 20.75
CA GLU A 344 -8.21 -7.85 19.67
C GLU A 344 -8.38 -6.33 19.62
N ILE A 345 -7.30 -5.62 19.26
CA ILE A 345 -7.30 -4.25 18.75
C ILE A 345 -6.89 -4.33 17.29
N ASP A 346 -7.70 -3.75 16.40
CA ASP A 346 -7.55 -3.87 14.95
C ASP A 346 -6.21 -3.33 14.46
N LEU A 347 -5.76 -2.17 15.00
CA LEU A 347 -4.47 -1.58 14.63
C LEU A 347 -3.81 -0.89 15.83
N LEU A 348 -2.49 -1.02 15.92
CA LEU A 348 -1.60 -0.23 16.78
C LEU A 348 -0.61 0.51 15.90
N ILE A 349 -0.49 1.83 16.07
CA ILE A 349 0.54 2.65 15.42
C ILE A 349 1.60 2.97 16.46
N GLU A 350 2.87 2.61 16.17
CA GLU A 350 4.00 2.83 17.09
C GLU A 350 4.81 4.04 16.63
N GLN A 351 4.91 5.08 17.47
CA GLN A 351 5.76 6.22 17.19
C GLN A 351 6.47 6.70 18.44
N ASN A 352 7.79 6.79 18.38
CA ASN A 352 8.64 7.36 19.46
C ASN A 352 8.32 6.73 20.83
N GLY A 353 8.14 5.39 20.89
CA GLY A 353 7.83 4.67 22.12
C GLY A 353 6.40 4.85 22.64
N THR A 354 5.54 5.52 21.85
CA THR A 354 4.11 5.67 22.14
C THR A 354 3.32 4.78 21.19
N ILE A 355 2.35 4.05 21.71
CA ILE A 355 1.42 3.24 20.94
C ILE A 355 0.07 3.96 20.87
N TYR A 356 -0.45 4.11 19.67
CA TYR A 356 -1.75 4.68 19.39
C TYR A 356 -2.71 3.55 18.96
N PRO A 357 -3.64 3.12 19.85
CA PRO A 357 -4.58 2.07 19.53
C PRO A 357 -5.72 2.59 18.66
N VAL A 358 -6.06 1.80 17.62
CA VAL A 358 -7.11 2.13 16.66
C VAL A 358 -8.05 0.92 16.51
N GLU A 359 -9.32 1.12 16.80
CA GLU A 359 -10.41 0.23 16.41
C GLU A 359 -11.04 0.76 15.12
N ILE A 360 -11.54 -0.14 14.26
CA ILE A 360 -12.14 0.23 12.99
C ILE A 360 -13.56 -0.33 12.93
N LYS A 361 -14.53 0.56 12.78
CA LYS A 361 -15.96 0.18 12.80
C LYS A 361 -16.69 0.85 11.62
N LYS A 362 -17.46 0.09 10.86
CA LYS A 362 -18.26 0.62 9.74
C LYS A 362 -19.44 1.51 10.17
N THR A 363 -19.68 1.66 11.47
CA THR A 363 -20.82 2.42 12.01
C THR A 363 -20.75 3.91 11.72
N ALA A 364 -21.89 4.55 11.59
CA ALA A 364 -22.02 6.00 11.53
C ALA A 364 -22.40 6.64 12.87
N SER A 365 -22.86 5.79 13.81
CA SER A 365 -23.29 6.21 15.14
C SER A 365 -22.47 5.42 16.17
N PRO A 366 -21.20 5.79 16.38
CA PRO A 366 -20.33 5.10 17.33
C PRO A 366 -20.82 5.31 18.77
N ASP A 367 -20.66 4.28 19.59
CA ASP A 367 -20.95 4.32 21.01
C ASP A 367 -19.80 3.81 21.88
N SER A 368 -19.96 3.84 23.19
CA SER A 368 -18.92 3.40 24.13
C SER A 368 -18.58 1.91 24.02
N ASN A 369 -19.43 1.07 23.40
CA ASN A 369 -19.14 -0.35 23.19
C ASN A 369 -18.10 -0.55 22.09
N ASP A 370 -18.00 0.38 21.14
CA ASP A 370 -16.98 0.34 20.09
C ASP A 370 -15.57 0.53 20.67
N ALA A 371 -15.45 1.19 21.82
CA ALA A 371 -14.19 1.40 22.55
C ALA A 371 -13.89 0.31 23.60
N LYS A 372 -14.74 -0.72 23.72
CA LYS A 372 -14.67 -1.70 24.82
C LYS A 372 -13.35 -2.46 24.93
N ASN A 373 -12.69 -2.73 23.79
CA ASN A 373 -11.47 -3.53 23.77
C ASN A 373 -10.22 -2.75 24.22
N PHE A 374 -10.26 -1.42 24.26
CA PHE A 374 -9.08 -0.63 24.64
C PHE A 374 -8.60 -0.87 26.09
N PHE A 375 -9.42 -1.48 26.97
CA PHE A 375 -8.95 -1.85 28.31
C PHE A 375 -7.73 -2.80 28.28
N ILE A 376 -7.58 -3.59 27.21
CA ILE A 376 -6.44 -4.52 27.07
C ILE A 376 -5.09 -3.80 26.86
N THR A 377 -5.10 -2.50 26.53
CA THR A 377 -3.88 -1.70 26.43
C THR A 377 -3.09 -1.65 27.73
N SER A 378 -3.77 -1.76 28.88
CA SER A 378 -3.14 -1.88 30.20
C SER A 378 -2.24 -3.12 30.33
N ARG A 379 -2.39 -4.12 29.46
CA ARG A 379 -1.55 -5.32 29.38
C ARG A 379 -0.26 -5.09 28.61
N LEU A 380 -0.14 -3.98 27.86
CA LEU A 380 1.06 -3.58 27.13
C LEU A 380 2.05 -2.93 28.12
N LYS A 381 3.02 -3.72 28.58
CA LYS A 381 4.02 -3.27 29.56
C LYS A 381 5.12 -2.44 28.89
N ASN A 382 5.65 -1.46 29.61
CA ASN A 382 6.81 -0.63 29.20
C ASN A 382 6.59 0.17 27.92
N VAL A 383 5.36 0.53 27.59
CA VAL A 383 5.01 1.41 26.48
C VAL A 383 4.06 2.51 26.96
N LYS A 384 4.20 3.69 26.40
CA LYS A 384 3.24 4.79 26.59
C LYS A 384 2.04 4.57 25.68
N ILE A 385 0.83 4.70 26.21
CA ILE A 385 -0.40 4.66 25.40
C ILE A 385 -0.80 6.09 25.07
N GLY A 386 -0.92 6.35 23.78
CA GLY A 386 -1.41 7.60 23.23
C GLY A 386 -2.93 7.64 23.14
N GLN A 387 -3.47 8.52 22.32
CA GLN A 387 -4.92 8.64 22.12
C GLN A 387 -5.47 7.34 21.50
N CYS A 388 -6.45 6.72 22.17
CA CYS A 388 -7.23 5.63 21.61
C CYS A 388 -8.31 6.20 20.69
N ILE A 389 -8.47 5.64 19.50
CA ILE A 389 -9.47 6.09 18.54
C ILE A 389 -10.28 4.94 17.94
N VAL A 390 -11.51 5.25 17.59
CA VAL A 390 -12.38 4.40 16.77
C VAL A 390 -12.55 5.09 15.41
N LEU A 391 -11.91 4.59 14.37
CA LEU A 391 -12.12 5.06 12.98
C LEU A 391 -13.45 4.54 12.47
N CYS A 392 -14.33 5.44 12.05
CA CYS A 392 -15.68 5.06 11.62
C CYS A 392 -16.29 6.04 10.63
N ASN A 393 -17.49 5.76 10.15
CA ASN A 393 -18.26 6.63 9.27
C ASN A 393 -19.02 7.72 10.03
N THR A 394 -18.36 8.41 10.96
CA THR A 394 -18.95 9.58 11.65
C THR A 394 -18.59 10.85 10.90
N SER A 395 -19.42 11.89 11.03
CA SER A 395 -19.18 13.21 10.41
C SER A 395 -18.34 14.15 11.27
N SER A 396 -18.05 13.80 12.52
CA SER A 396 -17.31 14.64 13.47
C SER A 396 -16.62 13.80 14.53
N ILE A 397 -15.66 14.39 15.24
CA ILE A 397 -15.06 13.76 16.40
C ILE A 397 -16.11 13.66 17.52
N VAL A 398 -16.28 12.44 18.08
CA VAL A 398 -17.17 12.16 19.20
C VAL A 398 -16.36 11.55 20.34
N SER A 399 -16.55 12.06 21.56
CA SER A 399 -15.91 11.49 22.74
C SER A 399 -16.58 10.18 23.15
N LEU A 400 -15.79 9.12 23.27
CA LEU A 400 -16.20 7.81 23.75
C LEU A 400 -15.42 7.49 25.03
N SER A 401 -16.11 7.09 26.08
CA SER A 401 -15.46 6.68 27.34
C SER A 401 -16.08 5.40 27.85
N LYS A 402 -15.23 4.40 28.12
CA LYS A 402 -15.67 3.14 28.73
C LYS A 402 -14.59 2.54 29.61
N ASN A 403 -14.96 2.05 30.79
CA ASN A 403 -14.06 1.37 31.72
C ASN A 403 -12.78 2.17 32.08
N GLY A 404 -12.91 3.51 32.20
CA GLY A 404 -11.78 4.41 32.52
C GLY A 404 -10.83 4.70 31.36
N VAL A 405 -11.12 4.22 30.16
CA VAL A 405 -10.36 4.54 28.94
C VAL A 405 -11.08 5.65 28.18
N ASN A 406 -10.35 6.74 27.91
CA ASN A 406 -10.81 7.80 27.02
C ASN A 406 -10.48 7.45 25.58
N ALA A 407 -11.50 7.35 24.74
CA ALA A 407 -11.38 7.15 23.32
C ALA A 407 -12.15 8.22 22.54
N LEU A 408 -11.75 8.44 21.32
CA LEU A 408 -12.46 9.32 20.38
C LEU A 408 -12.94 8.52 19.18
N ALA A 409 -14.20 8.68 18.79
CA ALA A 409 -14.62 8.32 17.44
C ALA A 409 -14.12 9.39 16.48
N VAL A 410 -13.52 8.97 15.37
CA VAL A 410 -12.85 9.84 14.40
C VAL A 410 -13.35 9.49 13.00
N PRO A 411 -13.70 10.49 12.17
CA PRO A 411 -14.05 10.26 10.78
C PRO A 411 -12.95 9.52 10.02
N ILE A 412 -13.31 8.51 9.24
CA ILE A 412 -12.35 7.80 8.37
C ILE A 412 -11.66 8.74 7.37
N GLU A 413 -12.30 9.82 7.02
CA GLU A 413 -11.78 10.87 6.14
C GLU A 413 -10.55 11.61 6.71
N PHE A 414 -10.23 11.43 7.99
CA PHE A 414 -9.04 12.06 8.60
C PHE A 414 -7.74 11.31 8.28
N VAL A 415 -7.85 10.09 7.78
CA VAL A 415 -6.70 9.26 7.38
C VAL A 415 -5.99 9.78 6.14
#